data_7a6bc415346bbe88bf7545dcd7ce054c
#
_entry.id   7a6bc415346bbe88bf7545dcd7ce054c
#
_cell.length_a   1.000
_cell.length_b   1.000
_cell.length_c   1.000
_cell.angle_alpha   90.00
_cell.angle_beta   90.00
_cell.angle_gamma   90.00
#
_symmetry.space_group_name_H-M   'P 1'
#
loop_
_entity.id
_entity.type
_entity.pdbx_description
1 polymer ?
#
loop_
_entity_poly.entity_id
_entity_poly.type
_entity_poly.pdbx_seq_one_letter_code
_entity_poly.pdbx_strand_id
1 'polypeptide(L)'
;MGSLTLAEQDRLLADPNPLYFRYRQIQGGNACAEHTHPWGQLSLISLGVMVVEVGGERLVAPADYLIWVPANLPHSAFNEQTLDYTSIYVSHALAPRLPREPQLLELTPLLRALLEDFTQRRVGHLEDEWDARQGELFIEKLARTRCQPSYLPQSRDRLLAALHAAPEDNRTLAEWAKVLHTTERTLARRCQKELGMSLGQWRTRLRMVKALDWLRGEMPVQEIAWRLGYTSTSAFIAMFQREQGCAPQRYRQQLGQPGG
;
A
#
# COMPACT_ATOMS: atom_id res chain seq x y z
N MET A 1 -6.53 -18.71 -28.61
CA MET A 1 -7.22 -17.54 -28.04
C MET A 1 -6.28 -16.95 -27.02
N GLY A 2 -5.74 -15.74 -27.25
CA GLY A 2 -4.86 -15.07 -26.30
C GLY A 2 -5.62 -14.78 -25.00
N SER A 3 -4.97 -15.01 -23.86
CA SER A 3 -5.53 -14.61 -22.56
C SER A 3 -5.64 -13.09 -22.49
N LEU A 4 -6.82 -12.58 -22.15
CA LEU A 4 -7.04 -11.15 -21.97
C LEU A 4 -6.11 -10.61 -20.89
N THR A 5 -5.53 -9.42 -21.10
CA THR A 5 -4.77 -8.71 -20.08
C THR A 5 -5.65 -8.32 -18.90
N LEU A 6 -5.05 -8.02 -17.75
CA LEU A 6 -5.77 -7.55 -16.56
C LEU A 6 -6.66 -6.34 -16.87
N ALA A 7 -6.13 -5.37 -17.61
CA ALA A 7 -6.84 -4.16 -18.01
C ALA A 7 -8.04 -4.45 -18.94
N GLU A 8 -7.90 -5.41 -19.88
CA GLU A 8 -9.01 -5.82 -20.76
C GLU A 8 -10.11 -6.54 -19.99
N GLN A 9 -9.73 -7.40 -19.04
CA GLN A 9 -10.68 -8.10 -18.19
C GLN A 9 -11.45 -7.13 -17.27
N ASP A 10 -10.81 -6.08 -16.78
CA ASP A 10 -11.44 -5.07 -15.91
C ASP A 10 -12.43 -4.21 -16.70
N ARG A 11 -12.15 -3.91 -17.96
CA ARG A 11 -13.08 -3.20 -18.86
C ARG A 11 -14.34 -3.99 -19.21
N LEU A 12 -14.28 -5.32 -19.14
CA LEU A 12 -15.40 -6.21 -19.49
C LEU A 12 -16.29 -6.56 -18.29
N LEU A 13 -15.95 -6.08 -17.07
CA LEU A 13 -16.79 -6.28 -15.90
C LEU A 13 -18.12 -5.55 -16.07
N ALA A 14 -19.20 -6.24 -15.74
CA ALA A 14 -20.50 -5.62 -15.52
C ALA A 14 -20.46 -4.71 -14.27
N ASP A 15 -21.50 -3.89 -14.06
CA ASP A 15 -21.65 -3.09 -12.83
C ASP A 15 -21.42 -3.98 -11.60
N PRO A 16 -20.50 -3.60 -10.68
CA PRO A 16 -20.17 -4.39 -9.50
C PRO A 16 -21.32 -4.60 -8.49
N ASN A 17 -22.43 -4.00 -8.65
CA ASN A 17 -23.65 -3.85 -7.85
C ASN A 17 -23.82 -4.80 -6.64
N PRO A 18 -23.64 -4.33 -5.38
CA PRO A 18 -23.03 -3.05 -5.01
C PRO A 18 -21.51 -3.12 -4.89
N LEU A 19 -20.96 -4.32 -4.62
CA LEU A 19 -19.54 -4.66 -4.54
C LEU A 19 -19.25 -5.93 -5.31
N TYR A 20 -18.08 -5.98 -5.96
CA TYR A 20 -17.56 -7.18 -6.57
C TYR A 20 -16.12 -7.44 -6.12
N PHE A 21 -15.87 -8.62 -5.56
CA PHE A 21 -14.55 -9.05 -5.08
C PHE A 21 -13.90 -9.96 -6.10
N ARG A 22 -12.65 -9.67 -6.45
CA ARG A 22 -11.89 -10.45 -7.41
C ARG A 22 -10.54 -10.83 -6.83
N TYR A 23 -10.33 -12.10 -6.62
CA TYR A 23 -9.13 -12.67 -6.03
C TYR A 23 -8.19 -13.15 -7.12
N ARG A 24 -6.92 -12.78 -7.04
CA ARG A 24 -5.90 -13.14 -8.02
C ARG A 24 -4.54 -13.33 -7.37
N GLN A 25 -3.71 -14.16 -7.98
CA GLN A 25 -2.28 -14.13 -7.78
C GLN A 25 -1.64 -13.41 -8.96
N ILE A 26 -0.88 -12.34 -8.70
CA ILE A 26 -0.18 -11.57 -9.71
C ILE A 26 1.28 -11.98 -9.66
N GLN A 27 1.80 -12.46 -10.79
CA GLN A 27 3.22 -12.85 -10.91
C GLN A 27 4.11 -11.62 -10.86
N GLY A 28 5.28 -11.76 -10.23
CA GLY A 28 6.29 -10.71 -10.16
C GLY A 28 6.81 -10.29 -11.53
N GLY A 29 7.20 -9.03 -11.64
CA GLY A 29 7.64 -8.40 -12.88
C GLY A 29 6.52 -8.04 -13.84
N ASN A 30 5.26 -8.31 -13.49
CA ASN A 30 4.11 -7.90 -14.30
C ASN A 30 3.63 -6.51 -13.92
N ALA A 31 3.43 -5.68 -14.95
CA ALA A 31 2.75 -4.41 -14.84
C ALA A 31 1.30 -4.58 -15.33
N CYS A 32 0.35 -4.08 -14.57
CA CYS A 32 -0.96 -3.77 -15.10
C CYS A 32 -0.84 -2.46 -15.89
N ALA A 33 -1.00 -2.52 -17.20
CA ALA A 33 -0.92 -1.34 -18.07
C ALA A 33 -1.96 -0.29 -17.64
N GLU A 34 -1.70 0.97 -17.97
CA GLU A 34 -2.63 2.05 -17.69
C GLU A 34 -4.01 1.77 -18.29
N HIS A 35 -5.04 1.87 -17.48
CA HIS A 35 -6.43 1.63 -17.87
C HIS A 35 -7.39 2.46 -17.01
N THR A 36 -8.64 2.49 -17.42
CA THR A 36 -9.75 3.12 -16.69
C THR A 36 -10.95 2.19 -16.66
N HIS A 37 -11.78 2.35 -15.66
CA HIS A 37 -13.09 1.70 -15.57
C HIS A 37 -14.11 2.65 -14.92
N PRO A 38 -15.41 2.46 -15.18
CA PRO A 38 -16.45 3.41 -14.75
C PRO A 38 -16.82 3.31 -13.26
N TRP A 39 -16.30 2.38 -12.50
CA TRP A 39 -16.53 2.18 -11.07
C TRP A 39 -15.30 2.49 -10.25
N GLY A 40 -15.47 2.65 -8.93
CA GLY A 40 -14.35 2.79 -8.01
C GLY A 40 -13.67 1.45 -7.74
N GLN A 41 -12.41 1.47 -7.37
CA GLN A 41 -11.62 0.27 -7.05
C GLN A 41 -10.86 0.43 -5.74
N LEU A 42 -11.00 -0.57 -4.88
CA LEU A 42 -10.12 -0.79 -3.74
C LEU A 42 -9.15 -1.93 -4.09
N SER A 43 -7.89 -1.72 -3.82
CA SER A 43 -6.82 -2.70 -4.06
C SER A 43 -6.20 -3.13 -2.75
N LEU A 44 -6.16 -4.43 -2.50
CA LEU A 44 -5.57 -5.05 -1.32
C LEU A 44 -4.54 -6.09 -1.75
N ILE A 45 -3.45 -6.16 -1.00
CA ILE A 45 -2.49 -7.26 -1.04
C ILE A 45 -2.43 -7.93 0.33
N SER A 46 -2.18 -9.24 0.35
CA SER A 46 -2.07 -9.99 1.60
C SER A 46 -0.79 -9.65 2.37
N LEU A 47 0.32 -9.47 1.66
CA LEU A 47 1.64 -9.20 2.22
C LEU A 47 2.50 -8.34 1.27
N GLY A 48 3.44 -7.58 1.83
CA GLY A 48 4.42 -6.80 1.06
C GLY A 48 3.99 -5.35 0.83
N VAL A 49 4.36 -4.83 -0.33
CA VAL A 49 4.10 -3.45 -0.73
C VAL A 49 3.55 -3.43 -2.15
N MET A 50 2.48 -2.71 -2.36
CA MET A 50 1.90 -2.45 -3.68
C MET A 50 2.18 -1.00 -4.09
N VAL A 51 2.41 -0.82 -5.39
CA VAL A 51 2.56 0.50 -5.99
C VAL A 51 1.52 0.68 -7.08
N VAL A 52 0.76 1.76 -6.99
CA VAL A 52 -0.21 2.19 -8.00
C VAL A 52 0.15 3.60 -8.45
N GLU A 53 0.19 3.80 -9.76
CA GLU A 53 0.31 5.13 -10.35
C GLU A 53 -1.08 5.58 -10.81
N VAL A 54 -1.51 6.75 -10.38
CA VAL A 54 -2.82 7.31 -10.69
C VAL A 54 -2.75 8.82 -10.75
N GLY A 55 -3.22 9.42 -11.86
CA GLY A 55 -3.19 10.87 -12.04
C GLY A 55 -1.78 11.50 -11.97
N GLY A 56 -0.73 10.73 -12.31
CA GLY A 56 0.67 11.16 -12.20
C GLY A 56 1.24 11.14 -10.76
N GLU A 57 0.46 10.65 -9.80
CA GLU A 57 0.89 10.44 -8.41
C GLU A 57 1.19 8.96 -8.19
N ARG A 58 2.21 8.67 -7.36
CA ARG A 58 2.61 7.32 -7.00
C ARG A 58 2.17 7.00 -5.57
N LEU A 59 1.20 6.09 -5.45
CA LEU A 59 0.72 5.58 -4.17
C LEU A 59 1.49 4.31 -3.81
N VAL A 60 2.14 4.33 -2.65
CA VAL A 60 2.87 3.17 -2.09
C VAL A 60 2.09 2.69 -0.89
N ALA A 61 1.65 1.44 -0.89
CA ALA A 61 0.81 0.86 0.16
C ALA A 61 1.38 -0.48 0.66
N PRO A 62 1.78 -0.56 1.93
CA PRO A 62 1.90 -1.84 2.64
C PRO A 62 0.54 -2.55 2.78
N ALA A 63 0.56 -3.84 3.14
CA ALA A 63 -0.65 -4.67 3.31
C ALA A 63 -1.63 -4.20 4.41
N ASP A 64 -1.25 -3.20 5.21
CA ASP A 64 -2.12 -2.56 6.21
C ASP A 64 -3.01 -1.46 5.64
N TYR A 65 -2.97 -1.26 4.33
CA TYR A 65 -3.74 -0.23 3.63
C TYR A 65 -4.44 -0.79 2.41
N LEU A 66 -5.64 -0.27 2.16
CA LEU A 66 -6.32 -0.39 0.88
C LEU A 66 -5.97 0.82 0.01
N ILE A 67 -5.64 0.60 -1.26
CA ILE A 67 -5.52 1.69 -2.23
C ILE A 67 -6.90 1.94 -2.82
N TRP A 68 -7.42 3.15 -2.65
CA TRP A 68 -8.66 3.60 -3.26
C TRP A 68 -8.36 4.39 -4.53
N VAL A 69 -8.97 3.99 -5.64
CA VAL A 69 -8.97 4.69 -6.92
C VAL A 69 -10.42 4.99 -7.30
N PRO A 70 -10.82 6.27 -7.33
CA PRO A 70 -12.15 6.67 -7.80
C PRO A 70 -12.40 6.27 -9.28
N ALA A 71 -13.68 6.21 -9.64
CA ALA A 71 -14.11 5.90 -11.00
C ALA A 71 -13.50 6.83 -12.06
N ASN A 72 -13.27 6.30 -13.27
CA ASN A 72 -12.80 7.02 -14.46
C ASN A 72 -11.42 7.69 -14.34
N LEU A 73 -10.59 7.29 -13.36
CA LEU A 73 -9.21 7.77 -13.28
C LEU A 73 -8.25 6.77 -13.95
N PRO A 74 -7.40 7.23 -14.90
CA PRO A 74 -6.33 6.41 -15.46
C PRO A 74 -5.38 5.98 -14.36
N HIS A 75 -5.12 4.68 -14.28
CA HIS A 75 -4.19 4.13 -13.31
C HIS A 75 -3.49 2.89 -13.85
N SER A 76 -2.30 2.63 -13.30
CA SER A 76 -1.50 1.45 -13.54
C SER A 76 -0.98 0.88 -12.22
N ALA A 77 -0.62 -0.38 -12.21
CA ALA A 77 0.00 -1.01 -11.05
C ALA A 77 1.24 -1.78 -11.46
N PHE A 78 2.26 -1.76 -10.63
CA PHE A 78 3.48 -2.52 -10.83
C PHE A 78 3.85 -3.24 -9.54
N ASN A 79 4.25 -4.51 -9.67
CA ASN A 79 4.80 -5.29 -8.57
C ASN A 79 6.02 -6.07 -9.07
N GLU A 80 7.11 -5.94 -8.34
CA GLU A 80 8.36 -6.63 -8.66
C GLU A 80 8.26 -8.15 -8.39
N GLN A 81 7.37 -8.55 -7.49
CA GLN A 81 7.26 -9.94 -7.00
C GLN A 81 5.82 -10.45 -7.06
N THR A 82 5.68 -11.78 -7.07
CA THR A 82 4.38 -12.45 -6.98
C THR A 82 3.68 -12.09 -5.68
N LEU A 83 2.40 -11.73 -5.77
CA LEU A 83 1.59 -11.38 -4.61
C LEU A 83 0.13 -11.82 -4.79
N ASP A 84 -0.52 -12.14 -3.67
CA ASP A 84 -1.96 -12.35 -3.64
C ASP A 84 -2.64 -10.98 -3.58
N TYR A 85 -3.55 -10.78 -4.51
CA TYR A 85 -4.17 -9.50 -4.79
C TYR A 85 -5.68 -9.64 -4.82
N THR A 86 -6.35 -8.74 -4.14
CA THR A 86 -7.80 -8.62 -4.19
C THR A 86 -8.18 -7.23 -4.72
N SER A 87 -8.89 -7.21 -5.85
CA SER A 87 -9.61 -6.01 -6.30
C SER A 87 -11.03 -6.05 -5.73
N ILE A 88 -11.48 -4.94 -5.19
CA ILE A 88 -12.87 -4.77 -4.75
C ILE A 88 -13.43 -3.60 -5.55
N TYR A 89 -14.32 -3.90 -6.47
CA TYR A 89 -14.97 -2.89 -7.30
C TYR A 89 -16.21 -2.37 -6.59
N VAL A 90 -16.36 -1.05 -6.61
CA VAL A 90 -17.39 -0.32 -5.87
C VAL A 90 -18.31 0.38 -6.86
N SER A 91 -19.61 0.06 -6.81
CA SER A 91 -20.62 0.64 -7.69
C SER A 91 -20.74 2.16 -7.57
N HIS A 92 -21.34 2.79 -8.57
CA HIS A 92 -21.64 4.23 -8.56
C HIS A 92 -22.51 4.65 -7.38
N ALA A 93 -23.35 3.75 -6.86
CA ALA A 93 -24.21 4.04 -5.71
C ALA A 93 -23.41 4.21 -4.41
N LEU A 94 -22.34 3.43 -4.22
CA LEU A 94 -21.53 3.44 -3.01
C LEU A 94 -20.28 4.32 -3.10
N ALA A 95 -19.68 4.47 -4.29
CA ALA A 95 -18.46 5.23 -4.50
C ALA A 95 -18.49 6.67 -3.94
N PRO A 96 -19.62 7.43 -3.99
CA PRO A 96 -19.70 8.78 -3.41
C PRO A 96 -19.51 8.84 -1.89
N ARG A 97 -19.60 7.72 -1.18
CA ARG A 97 -19.36 7.62 0.28
C ARG A 97 -17.87 7.56 0.62
N LEU A 98 -17.00 7.31 -0.37
CA LEU A 98 -15.56 7.22 -0.25
C LEU A 98 -14.88 8.52 -0.73
N PRO A 99 -13.58 8.72 -0.46
CA PRO A 99 -12.88 9.93 -0.87
C PRO A 99 -12.99 10.23 -2.37
N ARG A 100 -13.04 11.51 -2.74
CA ARG A 100 -13.09 11.93 -4.15
C ARG A 100 -11.74 11.78 -4.88
N GLU A 101 -10.65 11.75 -4.12
CA GLU A 101 -9.29 11.65 -4.63
C GLU A 101 -8.70 10.26 -4.32
N PRO A 102 -7.74 9.78 -5.12
CA PRO A 102 -7.01 8.56 -4.81
C PRO A 102 -6.31 8.65 -3.47
N GLN A 103 -6.48 7.64 -2.61
CA GLN A 103 -5.91 7.64 -1.27
C GLN A 103 -5.65 6.23 -0.76
N LEU A 104 -4.79 6.14 0.25
CA LEU A 104 -4.68 4.96 1.09
C LEU A 104 -5.69 5.05 2.24
N LEU A 105 -6.46 3.99 2.42
CA LEU A 105 -7.40 3.81 3.51
C LEU A 105 -6.81 2.80 4.50
N GLU A 106 -6.73 3.18 5.78
CA GLU A 106 -6.15 2.31 6.82
C GLU A 106 -7.04 1.07 7.03
N LEU A 107 -6.43 -0.10 6.98
CA LEU A 107 -7.10 -1.37 7.20
C LEU A 107 -7.19 -1.68 8.70
N THR A 108 -8.26 -1.21 9.34
CA THR A 108 -8.52 -1.47 10.76
C THR A 108 -8.75 -2.97 11.03
N PRO A 109 -8.60 -3.46 12.29
CA PRO A 109 -8.84 -4.86 12.61
C PRO A 109 -10.23 -5.38 12.17
N LEU A 110 -11.27 -4.56 12.29
CA LEU A 110 -12.63 -4.94 11.85
C LEU A 110 -12.72 -5.05 10.33
N LEU A 111 -12.13 -4.09 9.58
CA LEU A 111 -12.09 -4.15 8.12
C LEU A 111 -11.30 -5.37 7.63
N ARG A 112 -10.20 -5.69 8.30
CA ARG A 112 -9.40 -6.89 8.00
C ARG A 112 -10.22 -8.16 8.22
N ALA A 113 -10.91 -8.30 9.36
CA ALA A 113 -11.74 -9.47 9.65
C ALA A 113 -12.88 -9.66 8.63
N LEU A 114 -13.54 -8.57 8.20
CA LEU A 114 -14.55 -8.64 7.14
C LEU A 114 -13.97 -9.11 5.81
N LEU A 115 -12.80 -8.59 5.41
CA LEU A 115 -12.13 -8.99 4.17
C LEU A 115 -11.61 -10.44 4.22
N GLU A 116 -11.12 -10.88 5.38
CA GLU A 116 -10.72 -12.27 5.60
C GLU A 116 -11.92 -13.22 5.47
N ASP A 117 -13.08 -12.88 6.04
CA ASP A 117 -14.31 -13.67 5.91
C ASP A 117 -14.76 -13.76 4.44
N PHE A 118 -14.85 -12.62 3.73
CA PHE A 118 -15.15 -12.63 2.30
C PHE A 118 -14.16 -13.46 1.48
N THR A 119 -12.86 -13.36 1.82
CA THR A 119 -11.80 -14.10 1.10
C THR A 119 -11.90 -15.60 1.35
N GLN A 120 -12.12 -16.03 2.60
CA GLN A 120 -12.25 -17.46 2.95
C GLN A 120 -13.46 -18.10 2.28
N ARG A 121 -14.58 -17.38 2.23
CA ARG A 121 -15.80 -17.82 1.54
C ARG A 121 -15.75 -17.64 0.03
N ARG A 122 -14.69 -17.01 -0.52
CA ARG A 122 -14.56 -16.68 -1.95
C ARG A 122 -15.76 -15.91 -2.52
N VAL A 123 -16.28 -14.97 -1.72
CA VAL A 123 -17.40 -14.12 -2.13
C VAL A 123 -16.99 -13.30 -3.37
N GLY A 124 -17.72 -13.46 -4.47
CA GLY A 124 -17.56 -12.63 -5.67
C GLY A 124 -18.50 -11.41 -5.60
N HIS A 125 -19.79 -11.66 -5.75
CA HIS A 125 -20.84 -10.68 -5.52
C HIS A 125 -21.50 -10.90 -4.16
N LEU A 126 -22.16 -9.87 -3.63
CA LEU A 126 -22.99 -9.99 -2.43
C LEU A 126 -24.34 -10.61 -2.83
N GLU A 127 -24.47 -11.93 -2.70
CA GLU A 127 -25.60 -12.67 -3.23
C GLU A 127 -26.79 -12.76 -2.28
N ASP A 128 -26.53 -12.69 -0.98
CA ASP A 128 -27.56 -12.82 0.04
C ASP A 128 -27.63 -11.59 0.97
N GLU A 129 -28.65 -11.58 1.82
CA GLU A 129 -28.92 -10.50 2.77
C GLU A 129 -27.81 -10.36 3.83
N TRP A 130 -27.15 -11.46 4.18
CA TRP A 130 -26.03 -11.47 5.12
C TRP A 130 -24.81 -10.79 4.52
N ASP A 131 -24.44 -11.16 3.31
CA ASP A 131 -23.34 -10.54 2.58
C ASP A 131 -23.61 -9.05 2.30
N ALA A 132 -24.86 -8.71 1.96
CA ALA A 132 -25.25 -7.31 1.77
C ALA A 132 -25.06 -6.46 3.02
N ARG A 133 -25.41 -6.98 4.22
CA ARG A 133 -25.19 -6.29 5.49
C ARG A 133 -23.71 -6.14 5.82
N GLN A 134 -22.91 -7.16 5.57
CA GLN A 134 -21.46 -7.10 5.77
C GLN A 134 -20.81 -6.10 4.80
N GLY A 135 -21.23 -6.08 3.54
CA GLY A 135 -20.75 -5.13 2.54
C GLY A 135 -21.11 -3.68 2.89
N GLU A 136 -22.33 -3.45 3.39
CA GLU A 136 -22.75 -2.13 3.87
C GLU A 136 -21.90 -1.68 5.08
N LEU A 137 -21.69 -2.56 6.07
CA LEU A 137 -20.83 -2.29 7.20
C LEU A 137 -19.38 -2.00 6.76
N PHE A 138 -18.86 -2.76 5.78
CA PHE A 138 -17.53 -2.57 5.23
C PHE A 138 -17.36 -1.17 4.65
N ILE A 139 -18.27 -0.73 3.78
CA ILE A 139 -18.22 0.63 3.18
C ILE A 139 -18.40 1.71 4.25
N GLU A 140 -19.33 1.53 5.21
CA GLU A 140 -19.53 2.49 6.29
C GLU A 140 -18.26 2.67 7.13
N LYS A 141 -17.56 1.59 7.45
CA LYS A 141 -16.31 1.64 8.20
C LYS A 141 -15.18 2.25 7.38
N LEU A 142 -15.07 1.93 6.09
CA LEU A 142 -14.09 2.54 5.18
C LEU A 142 -14.28 4.06 5.09
N ALA A 143 -15.50 4.54 4.96
CA ALA A 143 -15.80 5.97 4.87
C ALA A 143 -15.37 6.77 6.12
N ARG A 144 -15.14 6.09 7.24
CA ARG A 144 -14.74 6.69 8.53
C ARG A 144 -13.30 6.38 8.94
N THR A 145 -12.57 5.60 8.12
CA THR A 145 -11.18 5.25 8.44
C THR A 145 -10.22 6.40 8.12
N ARG A 146 -9.03 6.34 8.69
CA ARG A 146 -7.98 7.31 8.35
C ARG A 146 -7.55 7.12 6.91
N CYS A 147 -7.36 8.23 6.21
CA CYS A 147 -6.86 8.25 4.87
C CYS A 147 -5.60 9.11 4.76
N GLN A 148 -4.73 8.76 3.81
CA GLN A 148 -3.51 9.51 3.51
C GLN A 148 -3.15 9.36 2.03
N PRO A 149 -2.46 10.36 1.42
CA PRO A 149 -2.14 10.31 0.00
C PRO A 149 -1.25 9.13 -0.39
N SER A 150 -0.26 8.79 0.41
CA SER A 150 0.67 7.65 0.20
C SER A 150 1.33 7.27 1.52
N TYR A 151 1.67 5.98 1.70
CA TYR A 151 2.48 5.55 2.85
C TYR A 151 3.90 6.13 2.78
N LEU A 152 4.46 6.22 1.57
CA LEU A 152 5.77 6.83 1.33
C LEU A 152 5.63 7.94 0.28
N PRO A 153 5.16 9.14 0.68
CA PRO A 153 4.98 10.24 -0.24
C PRO A 153 6.31 10.67 -0.86
N GLN A 154 6.26 11.01 -2.14
CA GLN A 154 7.39 11.60 -2.87
C GLN A 154 7.25 13.11 -2.89
N SER A 155 8.37 13.82 -2.82
CA SER A 155 8.41 15.26 -2.95
C SER A 155 9.03 15.68 -4.27
N ARG A 156 8.46 16.72 -4.88
CA ARG A 156 9.06 17.43 -6.02
C ARG A 156 10.05 18.52 -5.58
N ASP A 157 10.15 18.77 -4.27
CA ASP A 157 11.11 19.73 -3.71
C ASP A 157 12.54 19.19 -3.88
N ARG A 158 13.39 19.98 -4.56
CA ARG A 158 14.77 19.60 -4.87
C ARG A 158 15.61 19.33 -3.61
N LEU A 159 15.34 20.03 -2.50
CA LEU A 159 16.03 19.77 -1.24
C LEU A 159 15.65 18.41 -0.66
N LEU A 160 14.38 18.02 -0.77
CA LEU A 160 13.91 16.72 -0.27
C LEU A 160 14.24 15.57 -1.22
N ALA A 161 14.44 15.82 -2.52
CA ALA A 161 14.86 14.80 -3.47
C ALA A 161 16.19 14.13 -3.08
N ALA A 162 17.12 14.89 -2.49
CA ALA A 162 18.38 14.34 -1.99
C ALA A 162 18.21 13.37 -0.81
N LEU A 163 17.10 13.47 -0.06
CA LEU A 163 16.80 12.59 1.08
C LEU A 163 16.29 11.20 0.65
N HIS A 164 15.80 11.07 -0.59
CA HIS A 164 15.21 9.83 -1.09
C HIS A 164 16.25 8.76 -1.47
N ALA A 165 17.53 9.13 -1.57
CA ALA A 165 18.53 8.33 -2.26
C ALA A 165 19.06 7.13 -1.46
N ALA A 166 19.00 7.13 -0.11
CA ALA A 166 19.67 6.10 0.68
C ALA A 166 18.92 5.74 1.96
N PRO A 167 18.31 4.54 2.05
CA PRO A 167 17.64 4.08 3.28
C PRO A 167 18.60 3.91 4.46
N GLU A 168 19.89 3.63 4.19
CA GLU A 168 20.96 3.48 5.16
C GLU A 168 21.42 4.79 5.76
N ASP A 169 21.10 5.93 5.17
CA ASP A 169 21.56 7.23 5.64
C ASP A 169 21.00 7.56 7.04
N ASN A 170 21.90 7.70 7.99
CA ASN A 170 21.58 7.97 9.40
C ASN A 170 21.78 9.44 9.80
N ARG A 171 22.12 10.33 8.85
CA ARG A 171 22.29 11.74 9.16
C ARG A 171 21.06 12.32 9.84
N THR A 172 21.28 13.04 10.90
CA THR A 172 20.24 13.78 11.63
C THR A 172 19.67 14.91 10.78
N LEU A 173 18.57 15.52 11.23
CA LEU A 173 18.00 16.69 10.56
C LEU A 173 19.03 17.83 10.51
N ALA A 174 19.83 18.01 11.60
CA ALA A 174 20.90 19.00 11.69
C ALA A 174 22.00 18.77 10.65
N GLU A 175 22.46 17.54 10.50
CA GLU A 175 23.49 17.18 9.54
C GLU A 175 22.99 17.35 8.10
N TRP A 176 21.76 16.95 7.82
CA TRP A 176 21.12 17.19 6.52
C TRP A 176 20.97 18.68 6.23
N ALA A 177 20.57 19.48 7.21
CA ALA A 177 20.45 20.92 7.04
C ALA A 177 21.79 21.56 6.64
N LYS A 178 22.91 21.08 7.21
CA LYS A 178 24.27 21.51 6.82
C LYS A 178 24.59 21.10 5.37
N VAL A 179 24.35 19.85 5.02
CA VAL A 179 24.61 19.32 3.65
C VAL A 179 23.81 20.08 2.59
N LEU A 180 22.58 20.44 2.92
CA LEU A 180 21.65 21.13 2.01
C LEU A 180 21.75 22.66 2.10
N HIS A 181 22.74 23.19 2.82
CA HIS A 181 22.94 24.63 3.04
C HIS A 181 21.67 25.38 3.48
N THR A 182 20.97 24.80 4.44
CA THR A 182 19.71 25.33 5.00
C THR A 182 19.69 25.23 6.52
N THR A 183 18.61 25.66 7.16
CA THR A 183 18.42 25.48 8.61
C THR A 183 17.54 24.29 8.93
N GLU A 184 17.72 23.67 10.11
CA GLU A 184 16.86 22.57 10.58
C GLU A 184 15.38 22.95 10.54
N ARG A 185 15.04 24.17 10.99
CA ARG A 185 13.67 24.70 10.97
C ARG A 185 13.07 24.74 9.56
N THR A 186 13.87 25.18 8.59
CA THR A 186 13.44 25.24 7.18
C THR A 186 13.23 23.85 6.63
N LEU A 187 14.15 22.93 6.88
CA LEU A 187 14.07 21.55 6.41
C LEU A 187 12.88 20.82 7.06
N ALA A 188 12.69 20.95 8.38
CA ALA A 188 11.54 20.38 9.09
C ALA A 188 10.22 20.88 8.53
N ARG A 189 10.09 22.21 8.29
CA ARG A 189 8.88 22.80 7.71
C ARG A 189 8.61 22.27 6.30
N ARG A 190 9.65 22.09 5.48
CA ARG A 190 9.49 21.52 4.12
C ARG A 190 9.07 20.06 4.20
N CYS A 191 9.68 19.22 5.05
CA CYS A 191 9.23 17.86 5.25
C CYS A 191 7.76 17.81 5.64
N GLN A 192 7.35 18.63 6.62
CA GLN A 192 5.93 18.64 7.04
C GLN A 192 5.00 19.12 5.93
N LYS A 193 5.40 20.13 5.14
CA LYS A 193 4.57 20.67 4.05
C LYS A 193 4.45 19.68 2.88
N GLU A 194 5.57 19.10 2.45
CA GLU A 194 5.64 18.31 1.20
C GLU A 194 5.36 16.82 1.42
N LEU A 195 5.74 16.28 2.60
CA LEU A 195 5.60 14.87 2.92
C LEU A 195 4.47 14.59 3.94
N GLY A 196 3.92 15.62 4.58
CA GLY A 196 2.92 15.49 5.64
C GLY A 196 3.46 14.90 6.95
N MET A 197 4.79 14.73 7.08
CA MET A 197 5.43 14.09 8.24
C MET A 197 6.86 14.59 8.47
N SER A 198 7.44 14.21 9.61
CA SER A 198 8.85 14.51 9.91
C SER A 198 9.80 13.65 9.05
N LEU A 199 11.05 14.12 8.87
CA LEU A 199 12.09 13.34 8.20
C LEU A 199 12.31 11.97 8.85
N GLY A 200 12.27 11.90 10.19
CA GLY A 200 12.45 10.65 10.93
C GLY A 200 11.33 9.64 10.63
N GLN A 201 10.08 10.10 10.63
CA GLN A 201 8.92 9.26 10.26
C GLN A 201 9.01 8.79 8.81
N TRP A 202 9.34 9.69 7.89
CA TRP A 202 9.48 9.35 6.49
C TRP A 202 10.59 8.31 6.27
N ARG A 203 11.73 8.48 6.93
CA ARG A 203 12.84 7.51 6.86
C ARG A 203 12.46 6.14 7.44
N THR A 204 11.72 6.10 8.54
CA THR A 204 11.21 4.85 9.11
C THR A 204 10.31 4.13 8.10
N ARG A 205 9.43 4.85 7.43
CA ARG A 205 8.56 4.31 6.38
C ARG A 205 9.35 3.82 5.17
N LEU A 206 10.37 4.56 4.72
CA LEU A 206 11.26 4.13 3.63
C LEU A 206 11.95 2.80 3.99
N ARG A 207 12.51 2.71 5.20
CA ARG A 207 13.15 1.49 5.70
C ARG A 207 12.16 0.33 5.79
N MET A 208 10.94 0.60 6.22
CA MET A 208 9.90 -0.42 6.27
C MET A 208 9.57 -0.95 4.88
N VAL A 209 9.33 -0.09 3.91
CA VAL A 209 9.05 -0.49 2.51
C VAL A 209 10.19 -1.37 1.96
N LYS A 210 11.45 -0.96 2.17
CA LYS A 210 12.62 -1.75 1.74
C LYS A 210 12.75 -3.06 2.52
N ALA A 211 12.49 -3.07 3.83
CA ALA A 211 12.50 -4.29 4.64
C ALA A 211 11.48 -5.32 4.14
N LEU A 212 10.25 -4.87 3.89
CA LEU A 212 9.18 -5.73 3.39
C LEU A 212 9.53 -6.34 2.03
N ASP A 213 10.17 -5.57 1.16
CA ASP A 213 10.65 -6.04 -0.14
C ASP A 213 11.77 -7.10 0.02
N TRP A 214 12.82 -6.80 0.79
CA TRP A 214 13.95 -7.72 0.99
C TRP A 214 13.61 -8.98 1.79
N LEU A 215 12.63 -8.92 2.69
CA LEU A 215 12.16 -10.10 3.43
C LEU A 215 11.47 -11.13 2.56
N ARG A 216 11.04 -10.78 1.36
CA ARG A 216 10.48 -11.73 0.38
C ARG A 216 11.53 -12.64 -0.25
N GLY A 217 12.78 -12.17 -0.29
CA GLY A 217 13.92 -12.97 -0.71
C GLY A 217 14.59 -13.71 0.45
N GLU A 218 15.73 -14.32 0.17
CA GLU A 218 16.50 -15.12 1.15
C GLU A 218 17.48 -14.29 1.98
N MET A 219 17.54 -12.97 1.79
CA MET A 219 18.50 -12.10 2.49
C MET A 219 18.36 -12.24 4.01
N PRO A 220 19.46 -12.55 4.74
CA PRO A 220 19.42 -12.69 6.19
C PRO A 220 18.90 -11.43 6.89
N VAL A 221 18.11 -11.59 7.95
CA VAL A 221 17.55 -10.45 8.73
C VAL A 221 18.65 -9.52 9.24
N GLN A 222 19.80 -10.06 9.60
CA GLN A 222 20.97 -9.27 10.02
C GLN A 222 21.50 -8.39 8.88
N GLU A 223 21.58 -8.92 7.66
CA GLU A 223 22.02 -8.17 6.49
C GLU A 223 21.01 -7.06 6.12
N ILE A 224 19.71 -7.38 6.19
CA ILE A 224 18.66 -6.37 6.02
C ILE A 224 18.83 -5.23 7.01
N ALA A 225 19.01 -5.53 8.30
CA ALA A 225 19.22 -4.52 9.34
C ALA A 225 20.42 -3.62 9.01
N TRP A 226 21.53 -4.21 8.62
CA TRP A 226 22.74 -3.47 8.28
C TRP A 226 22.54 -2.58 7.03
N ARG A 227 21.96 -3.11 5.95
CA ARG A 227 21.67 -2.35 4.73
C ARG A 227 20.67 -1.20 4.94
N LEU A 228 19.83 -1.30 5.96
CA LEU A 228 18.90 -0.24 6.38
C LEU A 228 19.54 0.76 7.34
N GLY A 229 20.84 0.63 7.65
CA GLY A 229 21.58 1.54 8.52
C GLY A 229 21.31 1.35 10.01
N TYR A 230 20.83 0.19 10.45
CA TYR A 230 20.70 -0.10 11.88
C TYR A 230 22.03 -0.52 12.49
N THR A 231 22.34 -0.02 13.67
CA THR A 231 23.56 -0.34 14.42
C THR A 231 23.50 -1.73 15.05
N SER A 232 22.31 -2.32 15.18
CA SER A 232 22.10 -3.68 15.65
C SER A 232 20.87 -4.32 15.03
N THR A 233 20.90 -5.64 14.87
CA THR A 233 19.76 -6.43 14.39
C THR A 233 18.56 -6.28 15.34
N SER A 234 18.80 -6.20 16.67
CA SER A 234 17.76 -6.03 17.67
C SER A 234 16.97 -4.72 17.50
N ALA A 235 17.67 -3.62 17.17
CA ALA A 235 17.01 -2.34 16.92
C ALA A 235 16.11 -2.39 15.68
N PHE A 236 16.55 -3.06 14.63
CA PHE A 236 15.73 -3.32 13.45
C PHE A 236 14.50 -4.18 13.78
N ILE A 237 14.70 -5.30 14.50
CA ILE A 237 13.60 -6.21 14.89
C ILE A 237 12.56 -5.45 15.72
N ALA A 238 12.97 -4.65 16.70
CA ALA A 238 12.07 -3.84 17.53
C ALA A 238 11.26 -2.83 16.71
N MET A 239 11.90 -2.15 15.75
CA MET A 239 11.21 -1.24 14.82
C MET A 239 10.21 -2.02 13.97
N PHE A 240 10.63 -3.12 13.37
CA PHE A 240 9.77 -3.93 12.50
C PHE A 240 8.55 -4.49 13.25
N GLN A 241 8.74 -5.01 14.47
CA GLN A 241 7.64 -5.50 15.31
C GLN A 241 6.65 -4.40 15.68
N ARG A 242 7.14 -3.19 15.96
CA ARG A 242 6.25 -2.06 16.26
C ARG A 242 5.38 -1.67 15.06
N GLU A 243 5.94 -1.70 13.86
CA GLU A 243 5.25 -1.28 12.64
C GLU A 243 4.38 -2.40 12.02
N GLN A 244 4.79 -3.67 12.14
CA GLN A 244 4.12 -4.83 11.49
C GLN A 244 3.44 -5.79 12.47
N GLY A 245 3.54 -5.55 13.78
CA GLY A 245 2.95 -6.42 14.80
C GLY A 245 3.62 -7.79 14.97
N CYS A 246 4.61 -8.14 14.16
CA CYS A 246 5.33 -9.41 14.25
C CYS A 246 6.83 -9.26 13.94
N ALA A 247 7.64 -10.26 14.35
CA ALA A 247 9.06 -10.28 14.04
C ALA A 247 9.33 -10.51 12.54
N PRO A 248 10.45 -9.97 11.97
CA PRO A 248 10.79 -10.14 10.55
C PRO A 248 10.82 -11.60 10.09
N GLN A 249 11.32 -12.51 10.93
CA GLN A 249 11.37 -13.94 10.60
C GLN A 249 9.97 -14.56 10.50
N ARG A 250 9.05 -14.18 11.41
CA ARG A 250 7.66 -14.63 11.36
C ARG A 250 6.95 -14.09 10.12
N TYR A 251 7.20 -12.83 9.79
CA TYR A 251 6.69 -12.21 8.57
C TYR A 251 7.15 -12.99 7.32
N ARG A 252 8.45 -13.35 7.23
CA ARG A 252 9.00 -14.17 6.13
C ARG A 252 8.32 -15.54 6.04
N GLN A 253 8.06 -16.20 7.16
CA GLN A 253 7.34 -17.48 7.17
C GLN A 253 5.91 -17.36 6.60
N GLN A 254 5.22 -16.27 6.89
CA GLN A 254 3.90 -15.98 6.31
C GLN A 254 3.95 -15.79 4.79
N LEU A 255 5.03 -15.19 4.27
CA LEU A 255 5.24 -15.02 2.82
C LEU A 255 5.42 -16.37 2.10
N GLY A 256 6.01 -17.38 2.75
CA GLY A 256 6.26 -18.70 2.19
C GLY A 256 5.09 -19.69 2.33
N GLN A 257 4.04 -19.35 3.04
CA GLN A 257 2.82 -20.15 3.14
C GLN A 257 1.89 -19.73 1.99
N PRO A 258 1.53 -20.65 1.04
CA PRO A 258 0.46 -20.36 0.10
C PRO A 258 -0.79 -20.06 0.92
N GLY A 259 -1.46 -18.96 0.62
CA GLY A 259 -2.69 -18.56 1.30
C GLY A 259 -3.68 -19.72 1.31
N GLY A 260 -4.04 -20.17 2.52
CA GLY A 260 -5.00 -21.25 2.73
C GLY A 260 -6.39 -20.88 2.25
#